data_eae018256e7c54006f14c032a541b2ea
#
_entry.id   eae018256e7c54006f14c032a541b2ea
#
_cell.length_a   1.000
_cell.length_b   1.000
_cell.length_c   1.000
_cell.angle_alpha   90.00
_cell.angle_beta   90.00
_cell.angle_gamma   90.00
#
_symmetry.space_group_name_H-M   'P 1'
#
loop_
_entity.id
_entity.type
_entity.pdbx_description
1 polymer ?
#
loop_
_entity_poly.entity_id
_entity_poly.type
_entity_poly.pdbx_seq_one_letter_code
_entity_poly.pdbx_strand_id
1 'polypeptide(L)'
;MQFFKLALLATAALAPLAAHADPDDDRIVVVASGVAQRADTVGRSITTIDREEIEQRQTVALSDLLATTPGVTVVRNGGLGTATALSIRGAQSDQTLVLIDGVRVGDPSATGGAYNFASLLAGSVERVEVLRGPNSVIWGSQAIGGVVNVTTLQGAQGLHMRGNAEGGSFGTFNGNAAIAGGNDRITAGLTAGYLTTDGISAAANGKEADGYRQVGATGNVEVQLAPGLALDLRGYYADSKVDLDGYAPPTYDFGDTGEYAKTQEIYGYAGLKNDAVGGRLHNRLGFTLSDIHRDGYNDDSSIAYRYRGRAERYTYQGDATLAEQFRLVFGAEHEQSRIRYDEGFGSAGRYAVGITSFYGQAIVTPIAPVTLTGGVRHDDHDTFGGHWTWNGDLAVRATATTVLHASIGEGFKAPTLYQLYSAYGDRSLRPETARSYEAGVRQTLAGGKVALGATWFHRDSDNQIDYNFDTSTYYNLNKTRAEGVELEALLQPVSALTVRANVTHVFSENRSTGYRGNDLPRRPRDTANVSADYRFPFGLAIGGTVTMVGDSFNDVGNLTPIDGYALAGVRAEMPVTKLLSVYGRVDNIGDVRYQQTTGYGTYGRVAFGGVRVRFQ
;
A
#
# COMPACT_ATOMS: atom_id res chain seq x y z
N MET A 1 24.34 20.76 0.47
CA MET A 1 23.86 21.55 -0.69
C MET A 1 24.93 21.63 -1.81
N GLN A 2 25.37 20.47 -2.37
CA GLN A 2 26.31 20.46 -3.53
C GLN A 2 26.43 19.08 -4.21
N PHE A 3 25.29 18.38 -4.50
CA PHE A 3 25.34 17.10 -5.26
C PHE A 3 24.32 16.98 -6.39
N PHE A 4 23.80 18.09 -6.94
CA PHE A 4 22.88 18.05 -8.09
C PHE A 4 23.40 18.91 -9.25
N LYS A 5 24.52 18.50 -9.84
CA LYS A 5 24.96 19.01 -11.15
C LYS A 5 25.54 17.88 -11.99
N LEU A 6 24.75 16.87 -12.31
CA LEU A 6 25.07 15.92 -13.40
C LEU A 6 23.80 15.20 -13.85
N ALA A 7 22.95 15.89 -14.56
CA ALA A 7 21.95 15.26 -15.42
C ALA A 7 21.55 16.27 -16.48
N LEU A 8 22.08 16.11 -17.65
CA LEU A 8 21.46 16.42 -18.97
C LEU A 8 22.53 16.38 -20.02
N LEU A 9 22.48 15.30 -20.81
CA LEU A 9 22.82 15.31 -22.24
C LEU A 9 22.89 13.86 -22.72
N ALA A 10 21.74 13.34 -23.16
CA ALA A 10 21.69 12.17 -24.03
C ALA A 10 20.62 12.41 -25.09
N THR A 11 20.97 13.17 -26.11
CA THR A 11 20.24 13.12 -27.39
C THR A 11 20.74 11.89 -28.14
N ALA A 12 20.01 10.78 -28.08
CA ALA A 12 20.30 9.58 -28.84
C ALA A 12 19.43 9.54 -30.10
N ALA A 13 20.11 9.38 -31.24
CA ALA A 13 19.52 9.21 -32.56
C ALA A 13 18.65 7.95 -32.61
N LEU A 14 17.40 8.09 -33.05
CA LEU A 14 16.43 7.02 -33.28
C LEU A 14 16.77 6.29 -34.60
N ALA A 15 17.26 5.06 -34.48
CA ALA A 15 17.21 4.09 -35.56
C ALA A 15 16.11 3.07 -35.28
N PRO A 16 15.28 2.64 -36.26
CA PRO A 16 14.22 1.68 -36.00
C PRO A 16 14.79 0.27 -35.81
N LEU A 17 14.73 -0.26 -34.60
CA LEU A 17 14.99 -1.65 -34.28
C LEU A 17 13.67 -2.42 -34.26
N ALA A 18 13.68 -3.62 -34.83
CA ALA A 18 12.51 -4.51 -34.89
C ALA A 18 11.92 -4.78 -33.52
N ALA A 19 10.62 -4.53 -33.39
CA ALA A 19 9.88 -4.67 -32.15
C ALA A 19 9.72 -6.15 -31.77
N HIS A 20 10.21 -6.51 -30.58
CA HIS A 20 9.67 -7.62 -29.80
C HIS A 20 8.78 -7.01 -28.73
N ALA A 21 7.59 -7.58 -28.51
CA ALA A 21 6.67 -7.12 -27.47
C ALA A 21 7.34 -7.27 -26.10
N ASP A 22 7.16 -6.25 -25.25
CA ASP A 22 7.67 -6.23 -23.87
C ASP A 22 6.82 -7.15 -22.99
N PRO A 23 7.41 -8.02 -22.17
CA PRO A 23 6.67 -8.79 -21.17
C PRO A 23 5.87 -7.93 -20.18
N ASP A 24 6.28 -6.68 -19.95
CA ASP A 24 5.57 -5.73 -19.06
C ASP A 24 4.28 -5.16 -19.68
N ASP A 25 4.22 -5.01 -21.00
CA ASP A 25 3.05 -4.49 -21.70
C ASP A 25 1.85 -5.46 -21.67
N ASP A 26 2.09 -6.75 -21.51
CA ASP A 26 1.04 -7.78 -21.40
C ASP A 26 0.56 -8.04 -19.96
N ARG A 27 1.14 -7.37 -18.96
CA ARG A 27 0.71 -7.51 -17.56
C ARG A 27 -0.75 -7.09 -17.38
N ILE A 28 -1.51 -7.97 -16.73
CA ILE A 28 -2.90 -7.68 -16.34
C ILE A 28 -2.89 -7.02 -14.97
N VAL A 29 -3.60 -5.92 -14.83
CA VAL A 29 -3.83 -5.20 -13.58
C VAL A 29 -5.32 -5.08 -13.31
N VAL A 30 -5.70 -5.03 -12.04
CA VAL A 30 -7.11 -4.94 -11.61
C VAL A 30 -7.39 -3.64 -10.87
N VAL A 31 -6.40 -3.10 -10.19
CA VAL A 31 -6.56 -1.97 -9.26
C VAL A 31 -7.07 -0.69 -9.93
N ALA A 32 -6.80 -0.49 -11.23
CA ALA A 32 -7.17 0.74 -11.94
C ALA A 32 -8.67 0.86 -12.21
N SER A 33 -9.32 -0.24 -12.59
CA SER A 33 -10.72 -0.24 -13.04
C SER A 33 -11.62 -1.22 -12.30
N GLY A 34 -11.09 -1.94 -11.29
CA GLY A 34 -11.82 -2.99 -10.57
C GLY A 34 -12.02 -4.27 -11.38
N VAL A 35 -11.52 -4.31 -12.61
CA VAL A 35 -11.59 -5.44 -13.54
C VAL A 35 -10.26 -5.65 -14.24
N ALA A 36 -10.02 -6.86 -14.74
CA ALA A 36 -8.78 -7.18 -15.46
C ALA A 36 -8.61 -6.28 -16.69
N GLN A 37 -7.45 -5.60 -16.76
CA GLN A 37 -7.09 -4.68 -17.85
C GLN A 37 -5.58 -4.80 -18.12
N ARG A 38 -5.16 -4.65 -19.37
CA ARG A 38 -3.72 -4.60 -19.70
C ARG A 38 -3.09 -3.32 -19.17
N ALA A 39 -1.91 -3.41 -18.60
CA ALA A 39 -1.21 -2.26 -17.99
C ALA A 39 -0.92 -1.13 -18.99
N ASP A 40 -0.65 -1.47 -20.28
CA ASP A 40 -0.40 -0.50 -21.35
C ASP A 40 -1.65 0.28 -21.81
N THR A 41 -2.84 -0.18 -21.41
CA THR A 41 -4.13 0.50 -21.69
C THR A 41 -4.62 1.35 -20.52
N VAL A 42 -3.86 1.40 -19.43
CA VAL A 42 -4.20 2.20 -18.25
C VAL A 42 -3.55 3.58 -18.34
N GLY A 43 -4.37 4.62 -18.23
CA GLY A 43 -3.96 6.03 -18.30
C GLY A 43 -3.32 6.58 -17.02
N ARG A 44 -2.85 5.72 -16.11
CA ARG A 44 -2.29 6.08 -14.79
C ARG A 44 -1.01 5.33 -14.50
N SER A 45 -0.23 5.86 -13.56
CA SER A 45 0.96 5.17 -13.06
C SER A 45 0.59 4.00 -12.16
N ILE A 46 1.03 2.81 -12.54
CA ILE A 46 0.89 1.57 -11.76
C ILE A 46 2.25 0.92 -11.63
N THR A 47 2.58 0.49 -10.42
CA THR A 47 3.71 -0.41 -10.15
C THR A 47 3.16 -1.76 -9.73
N THR A 48 3.67 -2.82 -10.33
CA THR A 48 3.35 -4.20 -9.97
C THR A 48 4.60 -4.86 -9.43
N ILE A 49 4.50 -5.48 -8.26
CA ILE A 49 5.55 -6.27 -7.62
C ILE A 49 5.04 -7.71 -7.54
N ASP A 50 5.70 -8.61 -8.23
CA ASP A 50 5.33 -10.02 -8.27
C ASP A 50 6.04 -10.84 -7.17
N ARG A 51 5.66 -12.10 -7.04
CA ARG A 51 6.21 -13.02 -6.04
C ARG A 51 7.72 -13.19 -6.16
N GLU A 52 8.26 -13.24 -7.37
CA GLU A 52 9.69 -13.41 -7.58
C GLU A 52 10.47 -12.20 -7.01
N GLU A 53 10.01 -10.98 -7.26
CA GLU A 53 10.61 -9.79 -6.68
C GLU A 53 10.46 -9.74 -5.16
N ILE A 54 9.28 -10.09 -4.60
CA ILE A 54 9.06 -10.17 -3.15
C ILE A 54 10.08 -11.12 -2.50
N GLU A 55 10.28 -12.29 -3.10
CA GLU A 55 11.24 -13.29 -2.60
C GLU A 55 12.69 -12.85 -2.77
N GLN A 56 13.03 -12.18 -3.87
CA GLN A 56 14.37 -11.61 -4.10
C GLN A 56 14.71 -10.55 -3.05
N ARG A 57 13.75 -9.70 -2.67
CA ARG A 57 13.94 -8.63 -1.67
C ARG A 57 14.15 -9.17 -0.27
N GLN A 58 13.64 -10.36 0.06
CA GLN A 58 13.74 -11.03 1.36
C GLN A 58 13.21 -10.16 2.53
N THR A 59 12.30 -9.22 2.30
CA THR A 59 11.72 -8.37 3.35
C THR A 59 10.70 -9.14 4.18
N VAL A 60 10.62 -8.85 5.50
CA VAL A 60 9.61 -9.43 6.41
C VAL A 60 8.31 -8.64 6.35
N ALA A 61 8.38 -7.33 6.59
CA ALA A 61 7.22 -6.45 6.51
C ALA A 61 6.99 -5.99 5.06
N LEU A 62 5.74 -6.02 4.61
CA LEU A 62 5.40 -5.54 3.27
C LEU A 62 5.66 -4.04 3.10
N SER A 63 5.55 -3.26 4.18
CA SER A 63 5.88 -1.83 4.17
C SER A 63 7.31 -1.53 3.72
N ASP A 64 8.29 -2.37 4.10
CA ASP A 64 9.70 -2.18 3.72
C ASP A 64 9.92 -2.41 2.22
N LEU A 65 9.18 -3.35 1.63
CA LEU A 65 9.14 -3.55 0.18
C LEU A 65 8.49 -2.35 -0.52
N LEU A 66 7.34 -1.89 -0.03
CA LEU A 66 6.60 -0.77 -0.60
C LEU A 66 7.37 0.54 -0.52
N ALA A 67 8.22 0.74 0.48
CA ALA A 67 9.12 1.90 0.59
C ALA A 67 10.09 2.04 -0.59
N THR A 68 10.33 0.96 -1.35
CA THR A 68 11.16 1.00 -2.57
C THR A 68 10.36 1.31 -3.84
N THR A 69 9.04 1.56 -3.73
CA THR A 69 8.17 1.89 -4.86
C THR A 69 8.19 3.40 -5.13
N PRO A 70 8.21 3.84 -6.40
CA PRO A 70 8.17 5.26 -6.73
C PRO A 70 6.97 5.98 -6.09
N GLY A 71 7.19 7.17 -5.57
CA GLY A 71 6.15 7.99 -4.94
C GLY A 71 5.64 7.50 -3.60
N VAL A 72 6.16 6.40 -3.07
CA VAL A 72 5.74 5.84 -1.78
C VAL A 72 6.72 6.26 -0.67
N THR A 73 6.16 6.73 0.43
CA THR A 73 6.90 7.02 1.68
C THR A 73 6.30 6.20 2.81
N VAL A 74 7.15 5.55 3.58
CA VAL A 74 6.76 4.79 4.78
C VAL A 74 7.35 5.46 6.01
N VAL A 75 6.53 5.62 7.05
CA VAL A 75 6.94 6.16 8.35
C VAL A 75 6.52 5.16 9.43
N ARG A 76 7.50 4.70 10.20
CA ARG A 76 7.31 3.76 11.32
C ARG A 76 7.74 4.43 12.63
N ASN A 77 6.96 4.25 13.69
CA ASN A 77 7.23 4.80 15.00
C ASN A 77 7.93 3.77 15.89
N GLY A 78 9.18 3.40 15.56
CA GLY A 78 9.96 2.41 16.33
C GLY A 78 10.26 1.12 15.56
N GLY A 79 10.26 -0.02 16.27
CA GLY A 79 10.54 -1.35 15.75
C GLY A 79 9.41 -1.97 14.91
N LEU A 80 9.55 -3.24 14.54
CA LEU A 80 8.49 -4.02 13.91
C LEU A 80 7.25 -4.07 14.81
N GLY A 81 6.06 -4.01 14.21
CA GLY A 81 4.79 -4.06 14.94
C GLY A 81 4.25 -2.71 15.39
N THR A 82 5.09 -1.67 15.47
CA THR A 82 4.65 -0.32 15.83
C THR A 82 3.88 0.34 14.69
N ALA A 83 3.19 1.45 14.98
CA ALA A 83 2.40 2.17 14.00
C ALA A 83 3.21 2.46 12.73
N THR A 84 2.75 1.94 11.61
CA THR A 84 3.42 2.03 10.30
C THR A 84 2.46 2.63 9.27
N ALA A 85 2.74 3.86 8.88
CA ALA A 85 1.98 4.65 7.93
C ALA A 85 2.61 4.60 6.54
N LEU A 86 1.78 4.53 5.50
CA LEU A 86 2.21 4.60 4.11
C LEU A 86 1.51 5.75 3.40
N SER A 87 2.28 6.58 2.73
CA SER A 87 1.81 7.74 1.97
C SER A 87 2.20 7.60 0.50
N ILE A 88 1.33 8.05 -0.40
CA ILE A 88 1.60 8.06 -1.85
C ILE A 88 1.61 9.52 -2.33
N ARG A 89 2.71 9.96 -2.98
CA ARG A 89 2.87 11.29 -3.58
C ARG A 89 2.54 12.42 -2.59
N GLY A 90 3.05 12.32 -1.35
CA GLY A 90 2.83 13.31 -0.30
C GLY A 90 1.39 13.38 0.26
N ALA A 91 0.50 12.43 -0.08
CA ALA A 91 -0.81 12.29 0.56
C ALA A 91 -0.67 11.92 2.05
N GLN A 92 -1.71 12.08 2.84
CA GLN A 92 -1.76 11.47 4.16
C GLN A 92 -1.94 9.95 4.05
N SER A 93 -1.49 9.20 5.05
CA SER A 93 -1.61 7.74 5.04
C SER A 93 -3.07 7.27 4.99
N ASP A 94 -3.98 8.02 5.57
CA ASP A 94 -5.42 7.76 5.56
C ASP A 94 -6.13 8.14 4.25
N GLN A 95 -5.39 8.70 3.31
CA GLN A 95 -5.79 8.94 1.92
C GLN A 95 -5.28 7.83 0.96
N THR A 96 -4.67 6.77 1.49
CA THR A 96 -4.24 5.58 0.75
C THR A 96 -5.16 4.41 1.09
N LEU A 97 -5.89 3.94 0.09
CA LEU A 97 -6.75 2.76 0.24
C LEU A 97 -5.94 1.48 0.11
N VAL A 98 -6.21 0.52 0.99
CA VAL A 98 -5.57 -0.82 0.93
C VAL A 98 -6.63 -1.89 0.66
N LEU A 99 -6.30 -2.79 -0.25
CA LEU A 99 -7.09 -3.96 -0.60
C LEU A 99 -6.26 -5.21 -0.33
N ILE A 100 -6.86 -6.25 0.25
CA ILE A 100 -6.31 -7.60 0.31
C ILE A 100 -7.28 -8.51 -0.43
N ASP A 101 -6.81 -9.14 -1.51
CA ASP A 101 -7.63 -9.94 -2.43
C ASP A 101 -8.88 -9.20 -2.94
N GLY A 102 -8.76 -7.88 -3.18
CA GLY A 102 -9.86 -7.03 -3.60
C GLY A 102 -10.86 -6.67 -2.48
N VAL A 103 -10.62 -7.12 -1.25
CA VAL A 103 -11.38 -6.74 -0.06
C VAL A 103 -10.77 -5.48 0.53
N ARG A 104 -11.58 -4.42 0.68
CA ARG A 104 -11.13 -3.19 1.32
C ARG A 104 -10.85 -3.46 2.79
N VAL A 105 -9.61 -3.16 3.21
CA VAL A 105 -9.16 -3.26 4.59
C VAL A 105 -8.94 -1.87 5.17
N GLY A 106 -9.29 -1.71 6.44
CA GLY A 106 -9.17 -0.45 7.15
C GLY A 106 -9.89 -0.55 8.49
N ASP A 107 -9.50 0.28 9.43
CA ASP A 107 -10.07 0.31 10.77
C ASP A 107 -10.95 1.56 10.95
N PRO A 108 -12.29 1.42 10.98
CA PRO A 108 -13.18 2.55 11.24
C PRO A 108 -12.94 3.25 12.58
N SER A 109 -12.29 2.57 13.53
CA SER A 109 -11.94 3.13 14.84
C SER A 109 -10.53 3.75 14.89
N ALA A 110 -9.74 3.64 13.83
CA ALA A 110 -8.48 4.33 13.74
C ALA A 110 -8.67 5.83 13.47
N THR A 111 -7.70 6.60 13.87
CA THR A 111 -7.69 8.07 13.80
C THR A 111 -8.18 8.61 12.45
N GLY A 112 -7.56 8.24 11.35
CA GLY A 112 -7.98 8.63 9.98
C GLY A 112 -8.64 7.48 9.21
N GLY A 113 -8.84 6.31 9.83
CA GLY A 113 -9.31 5.11 9.14
C GLY A 113 -8.24 4.44 8.26
N ALA A 114 -6.97 4.85 8.39
CA ALA A 114 -5.87 4.27 7.64
C ALA A 114 -5.63 2.81 8.02
N TYR A 115 -5.16 2.02 7.06
CA TYR A 115 -4.62 0.70 7.35
C TYR A 115 -3.24 0.83 7.99
N ASN A 116 -3.03 0.10 9.11
CA ASN A 116 -1.71 0.01 9.74
C ASN A 116 -0.88 -1.09 9.08
N PHE A 117 0.15 -0.72 8.33
CA PHE A 117 0.99 -1.68 7.61
C PHE A 117 1.89 -2.55 8.51
N ALA A 118 1.85 -2.36 9.82
CA ALA A 118 2.57 -3.19 10.78
C ALA A 118 2.17 -4.66 10.72
N SER A 119 0.88 -4.96 10.44
CA SER A 119 0.31 -6.31 10.46
C SER A 119 0.51 -7.08 9.14
N LEU A 120 0.95 -6.43 8.06
CA LEU A 120 1.00 -7.06 6.74
C LEU A 120 2.40 -7.62 6.44
N LEU A 121 2.55 -8.94 6.61
CA LEU A 121 3.80 -9.65 6.37
C LEU A 121 3.92 -10.08 4.90
N ALA A 122 5.13 -9.93 4.33
CA ALA A 122 5.41 -10.26 2.93
C ALA A 122 5.29 -11.76 2.60
N GLY A 123 5.37 -12.63 3.60
CA GLY A 123 5.31 -14.09 3.43
C GLY A 123 4.02 -14.61 2.81
N SER A 124 2.87 -13.96 3.10
CA SER A 124 1.55 -14.35 2.56
C SER A 124 1.25 -13.76 1.18
N VAL A 125 2.06 -12.79 0.72
CA VAL A 125 1.78 -12.00 -0.47
C VAL A 125 2.28 -12.69 -1.75
N GLU A 126 1.45 -12.70 -2.77
CA GLU A 126 1.77 -13.21 -4.12
C GLU A 126 2.11 -12.07 -5.08
N ARG A 127 1.36 -10.98 -4.97
CA ARG A 127 1.49 -9.83 -5.85
C ARG A 127 1.01 -8.56 -5.16
N VAL A 128 1.64 -7.44 -5.49
CA VAL A 128 1.18 -6.12 -5.09
C VAL A 128 1.02 -5.24 -6.32
N GLU A 129 -0.09 -4.52 -6.38
CA GLU A 129 -0.32 -3.45 -7.35
C GLU A 129 -0.43 -2.13 -6.58
N VAL A 130 0.36 -1.14 -6.95
CA VAL A 130 0.31 0.21 -6.39
C VAL A 130 -0.14 1.17 -7.49
N LEU A 131 -1.40 1.61 -7.41
CA LEU A 131 -1.96 2.65 -8.25
C LEU A 131 -1.73 4.00 -7.58
N ARG A 132 -1.12 4.93 -8.27
CA ARG A 132 -0.84 6.28 -7.79
C ARG A 132 -1.88 7.26 -8.32
N GLY A 133 -2.28 8.21 -7.48
CA GLY A 133 -3.34 9.18 -7.79
C GLY A 133 -4.76 8.70 -7.44
N PRO A 134 -5.77 9.60 -7.51
CA PRO A 134 -7.11 9.34 -7.01
C PRO A 134 -7.85 8.29 -7.84
N ASN A 135 -8.50 7.35 -7.18
CA ASN A 135 -9.35 6.36 -7.82
C ASN A 135 -10.69 6.17 -7.06
N SER A 136 -11.28 7.28 -6.62
CA SER A 136 -12.51 7.26 -5.84
C SER A 136 -13.74 6.80 -6.62
N VAL A 137 -13.73 6.85 -7.96
CA VAL A 137 -14.86 6.34 -8.77
C VAL A 137 -15.08 4.85 -8.53
N ILE A 138 -14.03 4.03 -8.59
CA ILE A 138 -14.15 2.58 -8.41
C ILE A 138 -14.11 2.19 -6.93
N TRP A 139 -13.23 2.80 -6.14
CA TRP A 139 -12.95 2.34 -4.78
C TRP A 139 -13.57 3.20 -3.68
N GLY A 140 -14.23 4.31 -4.03
CA GLY A 140 -14.92 5.19 -3.09
C GLY A 140 -14.01 6.05 -2.23
N SER A 141 -14.52 6.43 -1.07
CA SER A 141 -13.83 7.25 -0.07
C SER A 141 -12.46 6.68 0.31
N GLN A 142 -11.47 7.54 0.62
CA GLN A 142 -10.07 7.30 0.97
C GLN A 142 -9.11 7.08 -0.22
N ALA A 143 -9.55 6.73 -1.42
CA ALA A 143 -8.67 6.54 -2.57
C ALA A 143 -8.25 7.88 -3.21
N ILE A 144 -7.69 8.81 -2.41
CA ILE A 144 -7.23 10.14 -2.83
C ILE A 144 -5.76 10.10 -3.29
N GLY A 145 -4.88 9.54 -2.46
CA GLY A 145 -3.44 9.42 -2.75
C GLY A 145 -3.13 8.27 -3.69
N GLY A 146 -3.87 7.19 -3.56
CA GLY A 146 -3.70 5.98 -4.36
C GLY A 146 -4.36 4.76 -3.74
N VAL A 147 -4.10 3.61 -4.37
CA VAL A 147 -4.60 2.30 -3.92
C VAL A 147 -3.45 1.29 -3.92
N VAL A 148 -3.30 0.57 -2.82
CA VAL A 148 -2.41 -0.58 -2.70
C VAL A 148 -3.27 -1.85 -2.70
N ASN A 149 -3.16 -2.66 -3.73
CA ASN A 149 -3.88 -3.93 -3.84
C ASN A 149 -2.90 -5.08 -3.63
N VAL A 150 -3.12 -5.86 -2.57
CA VAL A 150 -2.32 -7.02 -2.20
C VAL A 150 -3.10 -8.28 -2.58
N THR A 151 -2.50 -9.13 -3.38
CA THR A 151 -3.04 -10.45 -3.71
C THR A 151 -2.27 -11.51 -2.94
N THR A 152 -2.99 -12.35 -2.20
CA THR A 152 -2.43 -13.50 -1.48
C THR A 152 -2.35 -14.73 -2.38
N LEU A 153 -1.80 -15.84 -1.88
CA LEU A 153 -1.77 -17.09 -2.64
C LEU A 153 -3.18 -17.53 -3.00
N GLN A 154 -3.49 -17.57 -4.29
CA GLN A 154 -4.79 -18.02 -4.80
C GLN A 154 -4.79 -19.53 -5.05
N GLY A 155 -5.96 -20.15 -4.89
CA GLY A 155 -6.18 -21.52 -5.27
C GLY A 155 -5.90 -21.74 -6.78
N ALA A 156 -5.20 -22.82 -7.10
CA ALA A 156 -4.81 -23.17 -8.46
C ALA A 156 -5.07 -24.67 -8.73
N GLN A 157 -5.02 -25.08 -9.99
CA GLN A 157 -5.04 -26.51 -10.33
C GLN A 157 -3.74 -27.19 -9.89
N GLY A 158 -3.82 -28.46 -9.48
CA GLY A 158 -2.69 -29.20 -8.91
C GLY A 158 -2.47 -28.87 -7.44
N LEU A 159 -1.32 -29.27 -6.92
CA LEU A 159 -0.92 -29.02 -5.53
C LEU A 159 0.37 -28.19 -5.53
N HIS A 160 0.32 -27.02 -4.92
CA HIS A 160 1.43 -26.11 -4.76
C HIS A 160 1.67 -25.87 -3.26
N MET A 161 2.89 -26.03 -2.81
CA MET A 161 3.27 -25.80 -1.42
C MET A 161 4.53 -24.96 -1.35
N ARG A 162 4.58 -24.03 -0.42
CA ARG A 162 5.79 -23.26 -0.13
C ARG A 162 5.88 -22.90 1.34
N GLY A 163 7.09 -22.66 1.80
CA GLY A 163 7.32 -22.18 3.16
C GLY A 163 8.70 -21.55 3.28
N ASN A 164 8.85 -20.72 4.28
CA ASN A 164 10.16 -20.25 4.71
C ASN A 164 10.23 -20.16 6.23
N ALA A 165 11.43 -20.29 6.75
CA ALA A 165 11.77 -20.01 8.14
C ALA A 165 13.06 -19.20 8.17
N GLU A 166 13.09 -18.14 8.96
CA GLU A 166 14.16 -17.16 9.04
C GLU A 166 14.40 -16.79 10.50
N GLY A 167 15.66 -16.63 10.88
CA GLY A 167 16.05 -16.11 12.18
C GLY A 167 17.16 -15.06 12.04
N GLY A 168 17.30 -14.20 13.03
CA GLY A 168 18.32 -13.16 12.95
C GLY A 168 18.41 -12.22 14.15
N SER A 169 18.88 -11.02 13.93
CA SER A 169 19.08 -9.98 14.92
C SER A 169 17.86 -9.77 15.81
N PHE A 170 18.08 -9.37 17.05
CA PHE A 170 17.05 -9.08 18.05
C PHE A 170 16.12 -10.27 18.34
N GLY A 171 16.67 -11.50 18.42
CA GLY A 171 15.86 -12.69 18.67
C GLY A 171 14.76 -12.93 17.65
N THR A 172 14.86 -12.33 16.47
CA THR A 172 13.79 -12.40 15.45
C THR A 172 13.67 -13.82 14.89
N PHE A 173 12.45 -14.32 14.85
CA PHE A 173 12.04 -15.50 14.11
C PHE A 173 10.81 -15.16 13.25
N ASN A 174 10.88 -15.49 11.97
CA ASN A 174 9.77 -15.35 11.03
C ASN A 174 9.61 -16.65 10.22
N GLY A 175 8.42 -17.22 10.27
CA GLY A 175 8.10 -18.42 9.51
C GLY A 175 6.73 -18.31 8.87
N ASN A 176 6.62 -18.83 7.64
CA ASN A 176 5.31 -18.97 6.98
C ASN A 176 5.26 -20.24 6.15
N ALA A 177 4.05 -20.72 5.97
CA ALA A 177 3.73 -21.84 5.11
C ALA A 177 2.47 -21.52 4.31
N ALA A 178 2.46 -21.94 3.06
CA ALA A 178 1.35 -21.74 2.15
C ALA A 178 1.09 -23.01 1.34
N ILE A 179 -0.18 -23.30 1.12
CA ILE A 179 -0.66 -24.42 0.31
C ILE A 179 -1.78 -23.92 -0.59
N ALA A 180 -1.73 -24.27 -1.84
CA ALA A 180 -2.82 -24.04 -2.80
C ALA A 180 -3.05 -25.30 -3.61
N GLY A 181 -4.30 -25.51 -4.00
CA GLY A 181 -4.64 -26.66 -4.81
C GLY A 181 -6.07 -26.63 -5.30
N GLY A 182 -6.41 -27.58 -6.14
CA GLY A 182 -7.77 -27.72 -6.62
C GLY A 182 -7.90 -28.44 -7.95
N ASN A 183 -9.09 -28.34 -8.48
CA ASN A 183 -9.51 -28.87 -9.78
C ASN A 183 -10.49 -27.88 -10.44
N ASP A 184 -11.08 -28.27 -11.56
CA ASP A 184 -12.02 -27.42 -12.33
C ASP A 184 -13.27 -27.01 -11.53
N ARG A 185 -13.59 -27.69 -10.44
CA ARG A 185 -14.77 -27.40 -9.62
C ARG A 185 -14.47 -26.60 -8.36
N ILE A 186 -13.34 -26.88 -7.72
CA ILE A 186 -12.96 -26.23 -6.44
C ILE A 186 -11.49 -25.90 -6.49
N THR A 187 -11.15 -24.65 -6.21
CA THR A 187 -9.78 -24.23 -5.94
C THR A 187 -9.71 -23.59 -4.57
N ALA A 188 -8.62 -23.80 -3.85
CA ALA A 188 -8.40 -23.23 -2.53
C ALA A 188 -6.93 -22.88 -2.30
N GLY A 189 -6.70 -21.79 -1.56
CA GLY A 189 -5.40 -21.38 -1.08
C GLY A 189 -5.47 -21.06 0.41
N LEU A 190 -4.42 -21.39 1.14
CA LEU A 190 -4.25 -21.08 2.56
C LEU A 190 -2.80 -20.69 2.82
N THR A 191 -2.60 -19.61 3.56
CA THR A 191 -1.27 -19.24 4.08
C THR A 191 -1.40 -18.96 5.58
N ALA A 192 -0.41 -19.42 6.36
CA ALA A 192 -0.28 -19.10 7.77
C ALA A 192 1.16 -18.65 8.06
N GLY A 193 1.31 -17.70 8.98
CA GLY A 193 2.60 -17.15 9.36
C GLY A 193 2.69 -16.82 10.85
N TYR A 194 3.92 -16.82 11.34
CA TYR A 194 4.28 -16.41 12.69
C TYR A 194 5.53 -15.55 12.64
N LEU A 195 5.48 -14.42 13.33
CA LEU A 195 6.63 -13.52 13.54
C LEU A 195 6.78 -13.24 15.03
N THR A 196 8.01 -13.29 15.52
CA THR A 196 8.36 -12.78 16.85
C THR A 196 9.73 -12.11 16.78
N THR A 197 9.93 -11.07 17.59
CA THR A 197 11.19 -10.37 17.75
C THR A 197 11.23 -9.74 19.15
N ASP A 198 12.40 -9.65 19.75
CA ASP A 198 12.60 -8.86 20.97
C ASP A 198 12.58 -7.35 20.65
N GLY A 199 12.84 -6.98 19.38
CA GLY A 199 12.76 -5.60 18.91
C GLY A 199 13.88 -4.69 19.39
N ILE A 200 13.60 -3.39 19.30
CA ILE A 200 14.41 -2.27 19.83
C ILE A 200 13.49 -1.38 20.63
N SER A 201 14.01 -0.53 21.54
CA SER A 201 13.18 0.50 22.16
C SER A 201 12.52 1.39 21.09
N ALA A 202 11.23 1.64 21.23
CA ALA A 202 10.51 2.57 20.37
C ALA A 202 11.00 4.01 20.59
N ALA A 203 11.45 4.35 21.80
CA ALA A 203 12.10 5.62 22.09
C ALA A 203 13.57 5.61 21.62
N ALA A 204 13.99 6.64 20.89
CA ALA A 204 15.35 6.74 20.35
C ALA A 204 16.45 6.78 21.40
N ASN A 205 16.14 7.22 22.63
CA ASN A 205 17.01 7.28 23.79
C ASN A 205 16.76 6.13 24.79
N GLY A 206 15.80 5.24 24.50
CA GLY A 206 15.46 4.11 25.33
C GLY A 206 16.52 3.01 25.32
N LYS A 207 16.42 2.07 26.25
CA LYS A 207 17.36 0.96 26.45
C LYS A 207 16.68 -0.38 26.53
N GLU A 208 15.39 -0.43 26.85
CA GLU A 208 14.64 -1.67 26.83
C GLU A 208 14.36 -2.11 25.39
N ALA A 209 13.83 -3.29 25.24
CA ALA A 209 13.48 -3.84 23.95
C ALA A 209 11.95 -3.96 23.83
N ASP A 210 11.37 -3.26 22.86
CA ASP A 210 9.94 -3.35 22.54
C ASP A 210 9.69 -4.50 21.58
N GLY A 211 9.27 -5.60 22.18
CA GLY A 211 9.02 -6.84 21.45
C GLY A 211 7.75 -6.78 20.59
N TYR A 212 7.76 -7.62 19.56
CA TYR A 212 6.60 -7.82 18.71
C TYR A 212 6.33 -9.31 18.48
N ARG A 213 5.05 -9.68 18.49
CA ARG A 213 4.61 -11.02 18.14
C ARG A 213 3.34 -10.93 17.30
N GLN A 214 3.29 -11.73 16.21
CA GLN A 214 2.11 -11.83 15.35
C GLN A 214 1.88 -13.26 14.90
N VAL A 215 0.62 -13.68 14.90
CA VAL A 215 0.11 -14.83 14.12
C VAL A 215 -0.79 -14.28 13.03
N GLY A 216 -0.65 -14.77 11.81
CA GLY A 216 -1.50 -14.37 10.69
C GLY A 216 -1.90 -15.55 9.82
N ALA A 217 -3.07 -15.45 9.20
CA ALA A 217 -3.53 -16.42 8.21
C ALA A 217 -4.36 -15.74 7.12
N THR A 218 -4.23 -16.22 5.88
CA THR A 218 -5.08 -15.84 4.76
C THR A 218 -5.62 -17.08 4.08
N GLY A 219 -6.85 -17.02 3.58
CA GLY A 219 -7.42 -18.15 2.86
C GLY A 219 -8.42 -17.71 1.82
N ASN A 220 -8.51 -18.46 0.74
CA ASN A 220 -9.52 -18.28 -0.30
C ASN A 220 -10.02 -19.63 -0.81
N VAL A 221 -11.27 -19.67 -1.21
CA VAL A 221 -11.92 -20.83 -1.82
C VAL A 221 -12.84 -20.33 -2.93
N GLU A 222 -12.69 -20.89 -4.12
CA GLU A 222 -13.64 -20.69 -5.20
C GLU A 222 -14.29 -22.04 -5.57
N VAL A 223 -15.62 -22.04 -5.65
CA VAL A 223 -16.43 -23.22 -5.98
C VAL A 223 -17.29 -22.95 -7.19
N GLN A 224 -17.09 -23.67 -8.28
CA GLN A 224 -17.96 -23.65 -9.44
C GLN A 224 -19.27 -24.37 -9.10
N LEU A 225 -20.36 -23.61 -8.94
CA LEU A 225 -21.70 -24.13 -8.61
C LEU A 225 -22.42 -24.67 -9.85
N ALA A 226 -22.25 -23.95 -10.98
CA ALA A 226 -22.76 -24.30 -12.30
C ALA A 226 -21.88 -23.61 -13.36
N PRO A 227 -21.99 -23.98 -14.66
CA PRO A 227 -21.31 -23.25 -15.72
C PRO A 227 -21.62 -21.75 -15.66
N GLY A 228 -20.58 -20.92 -15.52
CA GLY A 228 -20.69 -19.47 -15.37
C GLY A 228 -21.23 -18.98 -14.03
N LEU A 229 -21.31 -19.83 -12.99
CA LEU A 229 -21.71 -19.42 -11.64
C LEU A 229 -20.73 -19.98 -10.60
N ALA A 230 -20.05 -19.12 -9.86
CA ALA A 230 -19.10 -19.50 -8.82
C ALA A 230 -19.37 -18.79 -7.49
N LEU A 231 -19.13 -19.51 -6.40
CA LEU A 231 -19.02 -18.97 -5.05
C LEU A 231 -17.55 -18.64 -4.76
N ASP A 232 -17.26 -17.44 -4.25
CA ASP A 232 -15.93 -16.94 -3.93
C ASP A 232 -15.91 -16.53 -2.45
N LEU A 233 -15.09 -17.21 -1.65
CA LEU A 233 -14.92 -16.96 -0.23
C LEU A 233 -13.47 -16.57 0.05
N ARG A 234 -13.24 -15.53 0.85
CA ARG A 234 -11.91 -15.06 1.24
C ARG A 234 -11.88 -14.67 2.69
N GLY A 235 -10.74 -14.87 3.33
CA GLY A 235 -10.55 -14.50 4.72
C GLY A 235 -9.11 -14.09 5.01
N TYR A 236 -8.99 -13.14 5.93
CA TYR A 236 -7.73 -12.71 6.53
C TYR A 236 -7.90 -12.63 8.04
N TYR A 237 -6.90 -13.10 8.76
CA TYR A 237 -6.81 -13.01 10.22
C TYR A 237 -5.41 -12.59 10.62
N ALA A 238 -5.31 -11.68 11.58
CA ALA A 238 -4.07 -11.36 12.27
C ALA A 238 -4.35 -11.11 13.75
N ASP A 239 -3.49 -11.63 14.62
CA ASP A 239 -3.45 -11.36 16.06
C ASP A 239 -2.05 -10.98 16.46
N SER A 240 -1.89 -9.83 17.09
CA SER A 240 -0.57 -9.28 17.42
C SER A 240 -0.52 -8.66 18.80
N LYS A 241 0.70 -8.67 19.39
CA LYS A 241 1.07 -7.89 20.56
C LYS A 241 2.34 -7.11 20.21
N VAL A 242 2.37 -5.84 20.53
CA VAL A 242 3.53 -4.95 20.43
C VAL A 242 3.76 -4.28 21.77
N ASP A 243 5.00 -4.29 22.25
CA ASP A 243 5.43 -3.50 23.40
C ASP A 243 5.76 -2.08 22.91
N LEU A 244 5.52 -1.06 23.73
CA LEU A 244 5.52 0.34 23.35
C LEU A 244 6.16 1.18 24.44
N ASP A 245 6.70 2.32 24.04
CA ASP A 245 7.12 3.39 24.90
C ASP A 245 6.07 4.48 25.04
N GLY A 246 6.16 5.23 26.14
CA GLY A 246 5.17 6.25 26.50
C GLY A 246 5.78 7.45 27.24
N TYR A 247 4.92 8.12 28.00
CA TYR A 247 5.25 9.34 28.74
C TYR A 247 5.01 9.12 30.23
N ALA A 248 6.07 8.63 30.94
CA ALA A 248 5.97 8.30 32.35
C ALA A 248 6.39 9.47 33.28
N PRO A 249 5.76 9.58 34.48
CA PRO A 249 6.25 10.48 35.52
C PRO A 249 7.72 10.15 35.91
N PRO A 250 8.51 11.11 36.44
CA PRO A 250 8.09 12.46 36.81
C PRO A 250 8.23 13.50 35.69
N THR A 251 8.97 13.21 34.61
CA THR A 251 9.28 14.20 33.57
C THR A 251 8.22 14.28 32.47
N TYR A 252 7.51 13.18 32.24
CA TYR A 252 6.59 13.02 31.10
C TYR A 252 7.31 13.24 29.74
N ASP A 253 8.60 12.95 29.69
CA ASP A 253 9.33 12.82 28.43
C ASP A 253 9.05 11.47 27.79
N PHE A 254 9.11 11.41 26.46
CA PHE A 254 8.96 10.14 25.74
C PHE A 254 10.18 9.24 26.02
N GLY A 255 9.93 8.02 26.51
CA GLY A 255 10.97 7.07 26.89
C GLY A 255 10.43 5.72 27.32
N ASP A 256 11.34 4.86 27.80
CA ASP A 256 11.07 3.47 28.19
C ASP A 256 9.90 3.37 29.18
N THR A 257 8.85 2.60 28.82
CA THR A 257 7.71 2.27 29.64
C THR A 257 7.27 0.82 29.35
N GLY A 258 6.59 0.16 30.31
CA GLY A 258 6.05 -1.19 30.11
C GLY A 258 4.68 -1.23 29.39
N GLU A 259 4.33 -0.18 28.66
CA GLU A 259 3.09 -0.11 27.90
C GLU A 259 3.09 -1.13 26.76
N TYR A 260 1.93 -1.63 26.38
CA TYR A 260 1.78 -2.51 25.23
C TYR A 260 0.39 -2.43 24.60
N ALA A 261 0.29 -2.84 23.33
CA ALA A 261 -0.99 -2.95 22.63
C ALA A 261 -1.20 -4.36 22.06
N LYS A 262 -2.46 -4.78 22.03
CA LYS A 262 -2.94 -5.98 21.34
C LYS A 262 -3.89 -5.59 20.24
N THR A 263 -3.70 -6.18 19.06
CA THR A 263 -4.58 -5.95 17.91
C THR A 263 -4.99 -7.27 17.30
N GLN A 264 -6.30 -7.41 17.09
CA GLN A 264 -6.88 -8.52 16.31
C GLN A 264 -7.62 -7.95 15.12
N GLU A 265 -7.32 -8.49 13.93
CA GLU A 265 -7.91 -8.10 12.66
C GLU A 265 -8.58 -9.30 11.99
N ILE A 266 -9.84 -9.13 11.61
CA ILE A 266 -10.60 -10.12 10.83
C ILE A 266 -11.19 -9.42 9.62
N TYR A 267 -10.86 -9.91 8.42
CA TYR A 267 -11.52 -9.52 7.19
C TYR A 267 -12.08 -10.74 6.51
N GLY A 268 -13.33 -10.66 6.08
CA GLY A 268 -14.03 -11.73 5.39
C GLY A 268 -14.75 -11.23 4.15
N TYR A 269 -14.82 -12.06 3.13
CA TYR A 269 -15.59 -11.82 1.92
C TYR A 269 -16.34 -13.09 1.53
N ALA A 270 -17.59 -12.92 1.12
CA ALA A 270 -18.40 -13.95 0.50
C ALA A 270 -19.08 -13.35 -0.74
N GLY A 271 -18.89 -13.96 -1.90
CA GLY A 271 -19.43 -13.43 -3.15
C GLY A 271 -19.86 -14.49 -4.13
N LEU A 272 -20.78 -14.10 -4.99
CA LEU A 272 -21.22 -14.87 -6.15
C LEU A 272 -20.70 -14.18 -7.41
N LYS A 273 -20.03 -14.94 -8.26
CA LYS A 273 -19.62 -14.53 -9.62
C LYS A 273 -20.55 -15.21 -10.62
N ASN A 274 -21.06 -14.44 -11.58
CA ASN A 274 -21.89 -14.97 -12.63
C ASN A 274 -21.50 -14.42 -13.99
N ASP A 275 -21.25 -15.30 -14.96
CA ASP A 275 -21.02 -14.99 -16.36
C ASP A 275 -22.32 -15.17 -17.13
N ALA A 276 -22.79 -14.08 -17.71
CA ALA A 276 -24.05 -14.03 -18.46
C ALA A 276 -23.82 -13.54 -19.91
N VAL A 277 -24.88 -13.62 -20.73
CA VAL A 277 -24.87 -13.11 -22.11
C VAL A 277 -23.70 -13.65 -22.93
N GLY A 278 -23.41 -14.96 -22.80
CA GLY A 278 -22.32 -15.60 -23.53
C GLY A 278 -20.92 -15.09 -23.13
N GLY A 279 -20.73 -14.74 -21.87
CA GLY A 279 -19.46 -14.22 -21.34
C GLY A 279 -19.23 -12.72 -21.57
N ARG A 280 -20.24 -11.99 -22.06
CA ARG A 280 -20.13 -10.54 -22.27
C ARG A 280 -20.50 -9.71 -21.04
N LEU A 281 -21.16 -10.30 -20.07
CA LEU A 281 -21.54 -9.66 -18.81
C LEU A 281 -21.06 -10.52 -17.64
N HIS A 282 -20.12 -9.98 -16.88
CA HIS A 282 -19.63 -10.58 -15.64
C HIS A 282 -20.24 -9.83 -14.46
N ASN A 283 -20.98 -10.56 -13.64
CA ASN A 283 -21.60 -9.99 -12.44
C ASN A 283 -20.89 -10.51 -11.19
N ARG A 284 -20.74 -9.64 -10.21
CA ARG A 284 -20.23 -9.98 -8.88
C ARG A 284 -21.16 -9.38 -7.82
N LEU A 285 -21.76 -10.22 -7.00
CA LEU A 285 -22.47 -9.81 -5.79
C LEU A 285 -21.60 -10.21 -4.60
N GLY A 286 -21.34 -9.29 -3.68
CA GLY A 286 -20.43 -9.53 -2.57
C GLY A 286 -20.91 -8.97 -1.25
N PHE A 287 -20.52 -9.64 -0.19
CA PHE A 287 -20.58 -9.17 1.19
C PHE A 287 -19.18 -9.17 1.79
N THR A 288 -18.79 -8.07 2.44
CA THR A 288 -17.51 -7.92 3.11
C THR A 288 -17.74 -7.60 4.58
N LEU A 289 -16.98 -8.23 5.47
CA LEU A 289 -16.89 -7.93 6.89
C LEU A 289 -15.45 -7.50 7.23
N SER A 290 -15.32 -6.40 7.96
CA SER A 290 -14.10 -5.99 8.66
C SER A 290 -14.44 -5.88 10.15
N ASP A 291 -13.68 -6.53 11.04
CA ASP A 291 -13.86 -6.46 12.50
C ASP A 291 -12.47 -6.38 13.15
N ILE A 292 -12.19 -5.24 13.80
CA ILE A 292 -10.86 -4.94 14.34
C ILE A 292 -11.02 -4.57 15.80
N HIS A 293 -10.19 -5.18 16.64
CA HIS A 293 -10.11 -4.93 18.07
C HIS A 293 -8.71 -4.45 18.42
N ARG A 294 -8.60 -3.32 19.11
CA ARG A 294 -7.34 -2.78 19.62
C ARG A 294 -7.48 -2.44 21.08
N ASP A 295 -6.68 -3.08 21.93
CA ASP A 295 -6.61 -2.83 23.36
C ASP A 295 -5.20 -2.33 23.71
N GLY A 296 -5.09 -1.17 24.35
CA GLY A 296 -3.86 -0.63 24.91
C GLY A 296 -3.82 -0.83 26.42
N TYR A 297 -2.62 -1.05 26.92
CA TYR A 297 -2.35 -1.34 28.33
C TYR A 297 -1.25 -0.45 28.86
N ASN A 298 -1.44 0.05 30.09
CA ASN A 298 -0.45 0.78 30.85
C ASN A 298 0.62 -0.16 31.44
N ASP A 299 1.69 0.37 32.03
CA ASP A 299 2.77 -0.36 32.70
C ASP A 299 2.28 -1.38 33.73
N ASP A 300 1.24 -1.05 34.48
CA ASP A 300 0.63 -1.93 35.48
C ASP A 300 -0.33 -2.97 34.87
N SER A 301 -0.36 -3.07 33.54
CA SER A 301 -1.27 -3.91 32.75
C SER A 301 -2.76 -3.57 32.91
N SER A 302 -3.08 -2.42 33.49
CA SER A 302 -4.44 -1.88 33.43
C SER A 302 -4.74 -1.41 31.99
N ILE A 303 -6.03 -1.35 31.67
CA ILE A 303 -6.45 -0.97 30.31
C ILE A 303 -6.37 0.54 30.17
N ALA A 304 -5.56 0.99 29.23
CA ALA A 304 -5.43 2.38 28.83
C ALA A 304 -6.57 2.79 27.86
N TYR A 305 -6.86 1.94 26.87
CA TYR A 305 -7.94 2.17 25.91
C TYR A 305 -8.43 0.86 25.28
N ARG A 306 -9.65 0.90 24.76
CA ARG A 306 -10.24 -0.15 23.92
C ARG A 306 -10.92 0.46 22.70
N TYR A 307 -10.56 -0.02 21.52
CA TYR A 307 -11.20 0.38 20.27
C TYR A 307 -11.71 -0.85 19.54
N ARG A 308 -12.93 -0.74 19.01
CA ARG A 308 -13.52 -1.72 18.11
C ARG A 308 -14.07 -1.01 16.89
N GLY A 309 -13.54 -1.36 15.73
CA GLY A 309 -14.00 -0.92 14.43
C GLY A 309 -14.65 -2.08 13.68
N ARG A 310 -15.88 -1.89 13.19
CA ARG A 310 -16.57 -2.89 12.36
C ARG A 310 -17.16 -2.21 11.14
N ALA A 311 -16.91 -2.77 9.95
CA ALA A 311 -17.55 -2.37 8.71
C ALA A 311 -18.18 -3.57 8.02
N GLU A 312 -19.40 -3.41 7.55
CA GLU A 312 -20.15 -4.37 6.74
C GLU A 312 -20.46 -3.69 5.42
N ARG A 313 -20.10 -4.35 4.31
CA ARG A 313 -20.31 -3.79 2.97
C ARG A 313 -21.00 -4.80 2.07
N TYR A 314 -22.05 -4.36 1.41
CA TYR A 314 -22.76 -5.07 0.36
C TYR A 314 -22.40 -4.43 -0.98
N THR A 315 -21.99 -5.23 -1.97
CA THR A 315 -21.51 -4.74 -3.24
C THR A 315 -22.18 -5.49 -4.40
N TYR A 316 -22.52 -4.78 -5.44
CA TYR A 316 -22.78 -5.33 -6.74
C TYR A 316 -21.88 -4.64 -7.76
N GLN A 317 -21.21 -5.42 -8.60
CA GLN A 317 -20.44 -4.94 -9.73
C GLN A 317 -20.82 -5.73 -10.99
N GLY A 318 -21.13 -5.00 -12.05
CA GLY A 318 -21.28 -5.50 -13.40
C GLY A 318 -20.12 -5.03 -14.27
N ASP A 319 -19.65 -5.91 -15.14
CA ASP A 319 -18.62 -5.65 -16.15
C ASP A 319 -19.16 -6.15 -17.49
N ALA A 320 -19.53 -5.22 -18.36
CA ALA A 320 -20.21 -5.50 -19.62
C ALA A 320 -19.34 -5.13 -20.83
N THR A 321 -19.01 -6.09 -21.66
CA THR A 321 -18.42 -5.87 -22.99
C THR A 321 -19.53 -5.65 -24.00
N LEU A 322 -19.87 -4.36 -24.26
CA LEU A 322 -20.96 -3.98 -25.16
C LEU A 322 -20.54 -4.08 -26.64
N ALA A 323 -19.27 -3.79 -26.93
CA ALA A 323 -18.61 -3.98 -28.21
C ALA A 323 -17.13 -4.27 -27.95
N GLU A 324 -16.37 -4.70 -28.97
CA GLU A 324 -14.92 -4.93 -28.85
C GLU A 324 -14.15 -3.69 -28.35
N GLN A 325 -14.66 -2.50 -28.73
CA GLN A 325 -14.07 -1.21 -28.37
C GLN A 325 -14.72 -0.55 -27.16
N PHE A 326 -15.77 -1.15 -26.56
CA PHE A 326 -16.54 -0.50 -25.50
C PHE A 326 -16.87 -1.48 -24.36
N ARG A 327 -16.29 -1.23 -23.20
CA ARG A 327 -16.52 -1.96 -21.96
C ARG A 327 -17.08 -1.00 -20.91
N LEU A 328 -18.08 -1.42 -20.17
CA LEU A 328 -18.74 -0.66 -19.12
C LEU A 328 -18.61 -1.41 -17.79
N VAL A 329 -18.01 -0.79 -16.81
CA VAL A 329 -17.98 -1.26 -15.41
C VAL A 329 -18.95 -0.40 -14.61
N PHE A 330 -19.84 -1.00 -13.85
CA PHE A 330 -20.84 -0.28 -13.07
C PHE A 330 -21.13 -1.03 -11.77
N GLY A 331 -21.62 -0.31 -10.77
CA GLY A 331 -21.93 -0.96 -9.50
C GLY A 331 -22.71 -0.10 -8.52
N ALA A 332 -23.12 -0.78 -7.47
CA ALA A 332 -23.78 -0.21 -6.30
C ALA A 332 -23.16 -0.79 -5.04
N GLU A 333 -23.00 0.03 -4.02
CA GLU A 333 -22.43 -0.35 -2.73
C GLU A 333 -23.25 0.25 -1.60
N HIS A 334 -23.35 -0.49 -0.50
CA HIS A 334 -23.81 0.03 0.79
C HIS A 334 -22.85 -0.42 1.87
N GLU A 335 -22.26 0.53 2.58
CA GLU A 335 -21.37 0.28 3.72
C GLU A 335 -22.00 0.81 5.00
N GLN A 336 -21.99 -0.01 6.05
CA GLN A 336 -22.32 0.39 7.42
C GLN A 336 -21.06 0.25 8.27
N SER A 337 -20.49 1.38 8.70
CA SER A 337 -19.35 1.44 9.61
C SER A 337 -19.80 1.74 11.03
N ARG A 338 -19.18 1.08 12.01
CA ARG A 338 -19.47 1.23 13.44
C ARG A 338 -18.17 1.32 14.22
N ILE A 339 -18.17 2.16 15.26
CA ILE A 339 -17.10 2.18 16.26
C ILE A 339 -17.68 2.02 17.66
N ARG A 340 -16.89 1.37 18.50
CA ARG A 340 -17.02 1.42 19.95
C ARG A 340 -15.65 1.74 20.51
N TYR A 341 -15.59 2.73 21.39
CA TYR A 341 -14.35 3.10 22.05
C TYR A 341 -14.56 3.32 23.54
N ASP A 342 -13.49 3.13 24.29
CA ASP A 342 -13.34 3.44 25.71
C ASP A 342 -11.89 3.90 25.89
N GLU A 343 -11.70 5.16 26.24
CA GLU A 343 -10.38 5.82 26.33
C GLU A 343 -9.90 5.94 27.78
N GLY A 344 -10.53 5.20 28.72
CA GLY A 344 -10.08 5.10 30.10
C GLY A 344 -10.30 6.34 30.98
N PHE A 345 -10.41 7.52 30.37
CA PHE A 345 -10.61 8.79 31.07
C PHE A 345 -12.08 9.21 31.18
N GLY A 346 -13.00 8.25 31.18
CA GLY A 346 -14.44 8.52 31.18
C GLY A 346 -15.02 8.89 29.81
N SER A 347 -14.21 8.85 28.77
CA SER A 347 -14.66 9.01 27.39
C SER A 347 -14.91 7.64 26.77
N ALA A 348 -16.19 7.33 26.53
CA ALA A 348 -16.60 6.10 25.86
C ALA A 348 -17.81 6.38 24.96
N GLY A 349 -17.88 5.69 23.83
CA GLY A 349 -18.96 5.92 22.88
C GLY A 349 -19.20 4.77 21.91
N ARG A 350 -20.37 4.84 21.26
CA ARG A 350 -20.76 3.96 20.15
C ARG A 350 -21.40 4.82 19.07
N TYR A 351 -20.85 4.74 17.88
CA TYR A 351 -21.34 5.50 16.75
C TYR A 351 -21.39 4.60 15.52
N ALA A 352 -22.27 4.96 14.59
CA ALA A 352 -22.42 4.27 13.33
C ALA A 352 -22.70 5.29 12.23
N VAL A 353 -22.31 4.95 11.01
CA VAL A 353 -22.57 5.75 9.82
C VAL A 353 -22.73 4.83 8.62
N GLY A 354 -23.69 5.16 7.75
CA GLY A 354 -23.90 4.51 6.47
C GLY A 354 -23.42 5.37 5.31
N ILE A 355 -23.01 4.72 4.24
CA ILE A 355 -22.74 5.32 2.95
C ILE A 355 -23.29 4.43 1.85
N THR A 356 -24.13 5.01 0.96
CA THR A 356 -24.67 4.31 -0.22
C THR A 356 -24.09 4.92 -1.47
N SER A 357 -23.65 4.10 -2.40
CA SER A 357 -22.90 4.58 -3.56
C SER A 357 -23.35 3.90 -4.84
N PHE A 358 -23.31 4.67 -5.93
CA PHE A 358 -23.51 4.18 -7.29
C PHE A 358 -22.40 4.70 -8.19
N TYR A 359 -21.87 3.86 -9.06
CA TYR A 359 -20.80 4.26 -9.97
C TYR A 359 -20.93 3.61 -11.34
N GLY A 360 -20.32 4.28 -12.32
CA GLY A 360 -20.15 3.76 -13.66
C GLY A 360 -18.88 4.27 -14.29
N GLN A 361 -18.17 3.40 -15.01
CA GLN A 361 -16.93 3.72 -15.71
C GLN A 361 -16.94 3.06 -17.09
N ALA A 362 -16.74 3.85 -18.14
CA ALA A 362 -16.58 3.38 -19.51
C ALA A 362 -15.09 3.28 -19.86
N ILE A 363 -14.71 2.16 -20.48
CA ILE A 363 -13.38 1.95 -21.08
C ILE A 363 -13.61 1.82 -22.58
N VAL A 364 -13.04 2.74 -23.37
CA VAL A 364 -13.28 2.86 -24.80
C VAL A 364 -11.96 2.84 -25.55
N THR A 365 -11.84 1.97 -26.53
CA THR A 365 -10.69 1.88 -27.44
C THR A 365 -11.13 2.27 -28.86
N PRO A 366 -11.30 3.58 -29.14
CA PRO A 366 -11.87 4.03 -30.41
C PRO A 366 -11.02 3.65 -31.62
N ILE A 367 -9.73 3.58 -31.43
CA ILE A 367 -8.74 3.05 -32.37
C ILE A 367 -7.68 2.27 -31.59
N ALA A 368 -7.08 1.25 -32.19
CA ALA A 368 -6.17 0.32 -31.51
C ALA A 368 -5.09 0.93 -30.60
N PRO A 369 -4.41 2.05 -30.92
CA PRO A 369 -3.40 2.62 -30.03
C PRO A 369 -3.95 3.49 -28.89
N VAL A 370 -5.26 3.79 -28.85
CA VAL A 370 -5.84 4.77 -27.91
C VAL A 370 -6.88 4.11 -27.01
N THR A 371 -6.68 4.20 -25.71
CA THR A 371 -7.67 3.82 -24.69
C THR A 371 -8.06 5.05 -23.88
N LEU A 372 -9.36 5.28 -23.78
CA LEU A 372 -9.99 6.30 -22.95
C LEU A 372 -10.76 5.62 -21.84
N THR A 373 -10.59 6.08 -20.62
CA THR A 373 -11.40 5.64 -19.47
C THR A 373 -12.04 6.86 -18.84
N GLY A 374 -13.35 6.81 -18.61
CA GLY A 374 -14.09 7.89 -17.95
C GLY A 374 -15.12 7.33 -17.01
N GLY A 375 -15.20 7.88 -15.80
CA GLY A 375 -16.11 7.37 -14.78
C GLY A 375 -16.69 8.46 -13.89
N VAL A 376 -17.82 8.14 -13.28
CA VAL A 376 -18.52 8.97 -12.28
C VAL A 376 -19.00 8.09 -11.14
N ARG A 377 -19.04 8.66 -9.96
CA ARG A 377 -19.57 8.04 -8.74
C ARG A 377 -20.36 9.06 -7.95
N HIS A 378 -21.45 8.62 -7.34
CA HIS A 378 -22.22 9.34 -6.35
C HIS A 378 -22.19 8.56 -5.04
N ASP A 379 -21.73 9.22 -3.98
CA ASP A 379 -21.74 8.73 -2.60
C ASP A 379 -22.78 9.52 -1.82
N ASP A 380 -23.72 8.85 -1.18
CA ASP A 380 -24.69 9.46 -0.24
C ASP A 380 -24.34 9.00 1.18
N HIS A 381 -23.78 9.93 1.96
CA HIS A 381 -23.28 9.69 3.30
C HIS A 381 -24.28 10.20 4.34
N ASP A 382 -24.66 9.38 5.31
CA ASP A 382 -25.69 9.69 6.32
C ASP A 382 -25.53 11.06 7.01
N THR A 383 -24.26 11.49 7.20
CA THR A 383 -23.94 12.75 7.90
C THR A 383 -23.70 13.91 6.95
N PHE A 384 -23.05 13.67 5.81
CA PHE A 384 -22.53 14.72 4.92
C PHE A 384 -23.32 14.84 3.60
N GLY A 385 -24.33 13.98 3.40
CA GLY A 385 -25.16 13.98 2.19
C GLY A 385 -24.43 13.52 0.95
N GLY A 386 -24.97 13.90 -0.20
CA GLY A 386 -24.49 13.45 -1.50
C GLY A 386 -23.22 14.14 -1.97
N HIS A 387 -22.26 13.35 -2.50
CA HIS A 387 -21.04 13.85 -3.11
C HIS A 387 -20.77 13.15 -4.44
N TRP A 388 -20.39 13.91 -5.47
CA TRP A 388 -20.00 13.37 -6.78
C TRP A 388 -18.50 13.38 -6.93
N THR A 389 -17.94 12.29 -7.46
CA THR A 389 -16.56 12.20 -7.93
C THR A 389 -16.52 11.70 -9.36
N TRP A 390 -15.50 12.10 -10.11
CA TRP A 390 -15.32 11.71 -11.49
C TRP A 390 -13.84 11.52 -11.82
N ASN A 391 -13.56 10.79 -12.89
CA ASN A 391 -12.21 10.65 -13.45
C ASN A 391 -12.25 10.57 -14.97
N GLY A 392 -11.11 10.90 -15.57
CA GLY A 392 -10.83 10.71 -16.98
C GLY A 392 -9.38 10.32 -17.18
N ASP A 393 -9.13 9.26 -17.95
CA ASP A 393 -7.80 8.71 -18.18
C ASP A 393 -7.59 8.48 -19.67
N LEU A 394 -6.37 8.69 -20.15
CA LEU A 394 -5.93 8.48 -21.52
C LEU A 394 -4.66 7.63 -21.52
N ALA A 395 -4.66 6.53 -22.27
CA ALA A 395 -3.46 5.79 -22.64
C ALA A 395 -3.31 5.78 -24.17
N VAL A 396 -2.11 6.11 -24.65
CA VAL A 396 -1.80 6.12 -26.08
C VAL A 396 -0.54 5.31 -26.32
N ARG A 397 -0.65 4.20 -27.03
CA ARG A 397 0.49 3.45 -27.54
C ARG A 397 1.00 4.17 -28.79
N ALA A 398 1.85 5.20 -28.58
CA ALA A 398 2.38 6.05 -29.64
C ALA A 398 3.27 5.28 -30.63
N THR A 399 3.97 4.27 -30.12
CA THR A 399 4.72 3.27 -30.93
C THR A 399 4.57 1.89 -30.29
N ALA A 400 5.13 0.84 -30.89
CA ALA A 400 5.18 -0.49 -30.28
C ALA A 400 5.92 -0.53 -28.92
N THR A 401 6.71 0.49 -28.63
CA THR A 401 7.59 0.54 -27.43
C THR A 401 7.39 1.80 -26.60
N THR A 402 6.46 2.68 -26.98
CA THR A 402 6.20 3.95 -26.27
C THR A 402 4.73 4.06 -25.90
N VAL A 403 4.44 4.18 -24.62
CA VAL A 403 3.10 4.44 -24.09
C VAL A 403 3.10 5.81 -23.40
N LEU A 404 2.23 6.69 -23.87
CA LEU A 404 1.90 7.95 -23.21
C LEU A 404 0.66 7.74 -22.36
N HIS A 405 0.65 8.32 -21.17
CA HIS A 405 -0.52 8.29 -20.30
C HIS A 405 -0.81 9.66 -19.68
N ALA A 406 -2.07 9.93 -19.45
CA ALA A 406 -2.51 11.11 -18.73
C ALA A 406 -3.80 10.82 -17.97
N SER A 407 -3.96 11.42 -16.81
CA SER A 407 -5.18 11.30 -16.03
C SER A 407 -5.55 12.60 -15.33
N ILE A 408 -6.85 12.73 -15.08
CA ILE A 408 -7.44 13.72 -14.19
C ILE A 408 -8.49 13.02 -13.34
N GLY A 409 -8.59 13.36 -12.05
CA GLY A 409 -9.61 12.76 -11.21
C GLY A 409 -9.81 13.51 -9.92
N GLU A 410 -10.98 13.29 -9.34
CA GLU A 410 -11.34 13.80 -8.03
C GLU A 410 -11.30 12.67 -7.00
N GLY A 411 -10.93 13.04 -5.78
CA GLY A 411 -10.97 12.20 -4.60
C GLY A 411 -11.82 12.83 -3.51
N PHE A 412 -12.44 11.98 -2.71
CA PHE A 412 -13.29 12.36 -1.59
C PHE A 412 -12.97 11.47 -0.39
N LYS A 413 -12.97 12.05 0.82
CA LYS A 413 -12.89 11.29 2.07
C LYS A 413 -13.75 11.96 3.13
N ALA A 414 -14.71 11.21 3.69
CA ALA A 414 -15.48 11.66 4.84
C ALA A 414 -14.62 11.58 6.12
N PRO A 415 -14.81 12.52 7.10
CA PRO A 415 -14.24 12.37 8.43
C PRO A 415 -14.64 11.04 9.05
N THR A 416 -13.71 10.39 9.76
CA THR A 416 -14.00 9.13 10.45
C THR A 416 -14.88 9.36 11.67
N LEU A 417 -15.53 8.29 12.14
CA LEU A 417 -16.29 8.34 13.40
C LEU A 417 -15.38 8.69 14.59
N TYR A 418 -14.09 8.28 14.55
CA TYR A 418 -13.11 8.68 15.56
C TYR A 418 -12.84 10.19 15.53
N GLN A 419 -12.57 10.75 14.36
CA GLN A 419 -12.32 12.19 14.17
C GLN A 419 -13.52 13.06 14.58
N LEU A 420 -14.75 12.52 14.48
CA LEU A 420 -15.97 13.27 14.83
C LEU A 420 -16.36 13.15 16.31
N TYR A 421 -16.11 12.00 16.95
CA TYR A 421 -16.78 11.64 18.20
C TYR A 421 -15.87 11.18 19.34
N SER A 422 -14.56 10.95 19.12
CA SER A 422 -13.62 10.66 20.21
C SER A 422 -13.46 11.84 21.17
N ALA A 423 -12.72 11.68 22.27
CA ALA A 423 -12.37 12.78 23.17
C ALA A 423 -11.66 13.95 22.46
N TYR A 424 -10.99 13.66 21.34
CA TYR A 424 -10.28 14.62 20.51
C TYR A 424 -11.06 15.05 19.27
N GLY A 425 -12.29 14.58 19.13
CA GLY A 425 -13.11 14.75 17.94
C GLY A 425 -13.73 16.14 17.81
N ASP A 426 -13.98 16.53 16.55
CA ASP A 426 -14.74 17.75 16.22
C ASP A 426 -15.85 17.42 15.22
N ARG A 427 -17.11 17.63 15.64
CA ARG A 427 -18.30 17.41 14.81
C ARG A 427 -18.49 18.44 13.70
N SER A 428 -17.72 19.52 13.71
CA SER A 428 -17.74 20.57 12.69
C SER A 428 -16.85 20.24 11.48
N LEU A 429 -16.10 19.14 11.52
CA LEU A 429 -15.24 18.70 10.43
C LEU A 429 -16.03 18.49 9.14
N ARG A 430 -15.40 18.89 8.05
CA ARG A 430 -15.91 18.74 6.69
C ARG A 430 -15.14 17.66 5.93
N PRO A 431 -15.77 17.00 4.96
CA PRO A 431 -15.10 16.06 4.09
C PRO A 431 -13.89 16.67 3.37
N GLU A 432 -12.87 15.86 3.22
CA GLU A 432 -11.71 16.17 2.40
C GLU A 432 -12.05 15.95 0.93
N THR A 433 -11.61 16.86 0.07
CA THR A 433 -11.70 16.71 -1.38
C THR A 433 -10.35 16.99 -2.02
N ALA A 434 -10.08 16.33 -3.14
CA ALA A 434 -8.85 16.54 -3.89
C ALA A 434 -9.11 16.46 -5.38
N ARG A 435 -8.33 17.24 -6.16
CA ARG A 435 -8.24 17.12 -7.61
C ARG A 435 -6.80 16.90 -8.01
N SER A 436 -6.58 15.87 -8.81
CA SER A 436 -5.25 15.49 -9.25
C SER A 436 -5.15 15.39 -10.76
N TYR A 437 -3.95 15.67 -11.25
CA TYR A 437 -3.55 15.61 -12.66
C TYR A 437 -2.27 14.79 -12.74
N GLU A 438 -2.15 14.02 -13.80
CA GLU A 438 -0.96 13.23 -14.09
C GLU A 438 -0.71 13.19 -15.58
N ALA A 439 0.56 13.21 -15.99
CA ALA A 439 0.99 12.94 -17.35
C ALA A 439 2.36 12.25 -17.34
N GLY A 440 2.53 11.25 -18.19
CA GLY A 440 3.78 10.50 -18.22
C GLY A 440 4.00 9.72 -19.50
N VAL A 441 5.19 9.14 -19.57
CA VAL A 441 5.66 8.29 -20.66
C VAL A 441 6.32 7.04 -20.10
N ARG A 442 6.05 5.92 -20.74
CA ARG A 442 6.79 4.66 -20.57
C ARG A 442 7.43 4.31 -21.89
N GLN A 443 8.73 4.00 -21.87
CA GLN A 443 9.54 3.69 -23.04
C GLN A 443 10.30 2.40 -22.82
N THR A 444 10.09 1.44 -23.70
CA THR A 444 10.86 0.20 -23.75
C THR A 444 11.89 0.29 -24.88
N LEU A 445 13.12 -0.13 -24.62
CA LEU A 445 14.25 -0.07 -25.53
C LEU A 445 15.00 -1.40 -25.54
N ALA A 446 15.88 -1.56 -26.54
CA ALA A 446 16.79 -2.69 -26.67
C ALA A 446 16.10 -4.07 -26.61
N GLY A 447 14.89 -4.20 -27.19
CA GLY A 447 14.14 -5.46 -27.23
C GLY A 447 13.66 -5.90 -25.84
N GLY A 448 13.18 -4.98 -25.00
CA GLY A 448 12.69 -5.25 -23.65
C GLY A 448 13.75 -5.23 -22.55
N LYS A 449 15.03 -5.03 -22.88
CA LYS A 449 16.11 -5.01 -21.88
C LYS A 449 16.20 -3.73 -21.06
N VAL A 450 15.56 -2.66 -21.51
CA VAL A 450 15.52 -1.36 -20.85
C VAL A 450 14.09 -0.86 -20.87
N ALA A 451 13.49 -0.64 -19.71
CA ALA A 451 12.24 0.06 -19.57
C ALA A 451 12.46 1.33 -18.73
N LEU A 452 11.97 2.46 -19.23
CA LEU A 452 12.08 3.77 -18.59
C LEU A 452 10.70 4.36 -18.42
N GLY A 453 10.47 5.02 -17.28
CA GLY A 453 9.26 5.75 -16.98
C GLY A 453 9.56 7.16 -16.49
N ALA A 454 8.76 8.12 -16.90
CA ALA A 454 8.76 9.46 -16.34
C ALA A 454 7.31 9.94 -16.19
N THR A 455 6.96 10.41 -14.99
CA THR A 455 5.61 10.90 -14.68
C THR A 455 5.69 12.19 -13.91
N TRP A 456 4.98 13.20 -14.37
CA TRP A 456 4.65 14.39 -13.62
C TRP A 456 3.27 14.24 -12.99
N PHE A 457 3.10 14.76 -11.76
CA PHE A 457 1.81 14.76 -11.06
C PHE A 457 1.60 16.07 -10.29
N HIS A 458 0.33 16.40 -10.10
CA HIS A 458 -0.11 17.53 -9.31
C HIS A 458 -1.42 17.21 -8.59
N ARG A 459 -1.54 17.59 -7.32
CA ARG A 459 -2.76 17.44 -6.51
C ARG A 459 -2.98 18.69 -5.67
N ASP A 460 -4.16 19.31 -5.78
CA ASP A 460 -4.70 20.27 -4.83
C ASP A 460 -5.74 19.56 -3.94
N SER A 461 -5.69 19.80 -2.64
CA SER A 461 -6.64 19.24 -1.66
C SER A 461 -7.23 20.36 -0.82
N ASP A 462 -8.53 20.23 -0.54
CA ASP A 462 -9.28 21.13 0.32
C ASP A 462 -9.80 20.39 1.56
N ASN A 463 -9.86 21.11 2.69
CA ASN A 463 -10.36 20.60 3.97
C ASN A 463 -9.63 19.34 4.50
N GLN A 464 -8.35 19.15 4.18
CA GLN A 464 -7.57 18.04 4.74
C GLN A 464 -7.67 18.04 6.26
N ILE A 465 -7.92 16.87 6.87
CA ILE A 465 -8.08 16.76 8.32
C ILE A 465 -6.72 16.51 8.95
N ASP A 466 -6.39 17.31 9.98
CA ASP A 466 -5.17 17.18 10.74
C ASP A 466 -5.45 17.33 12.24
N TYR A 467 -4.46 17.02 13.07
CA TYR A 467 -4.56 17.11 14.52
C TYR A 467 -3.79 18.31 15.05
N ASN A 468 -4.45 19.14 15.85
CA ASN A 468 -3.84 20.28 16.51
C ASN A 468 -3.43 19.88 17.93
N PHE A 469 -2.13 19.81 18.18
CA PHE A 469 -1.56 19.46 19.50
C PHE A 469 -1.81 20.52 20.57
N ASP A 470 -1.95 21.81 20.19
CA ASP A 470 -2.18 22.89 21.15
C ASP A 470 -3.59 22.84 21.73
N THR A 471 -4.58 22.49 20.92
CA THR A 471 -5.98 22.38 21.33
C THR A 471 -6.41 20.95 21.60
N SER A 472 -5.58 19.97 21.31
CA SER A 472 -5.86 18.54 21.39
C SER A 472 -7.14 18.14 20.63
N THR A 473 -7.37 18.71 19.44
CA THR A 473 -8.56 18.42 18.61
C THR A 473 -8.21 18.26 17.14
N TYR A 474 -9.04 17.53 16.41
CA TYR A 474 -8.99 17.49 14.95
C TYR A 474 -9.54 18.79 14.35
N TYR A 475 -8.99 19.19 13.21
CA TYR A 475 -9.44 20.36 12.47
C TYR A 475 -9.19 20.20 10.96
N ASN A 476 -9.86 21.01 10.14
CA ASN A 476 -9.60 21.04 8.70
C ASN A 476 -8.49 22.04 8.36
N LEU A 477 -7.42 21.58 7.72
CA LEU A 477 -6.52 22.43 6.94
C LEU A 477 -7.26 22.92 5.69
N ASN A 478 -7.28 24.23 5.44
CA ASN A 478 -8.07 24.77 4.34
C ASN A 478 -7.59 24.26 2.98
N LYS A 479 -6.29 24.29 2.74
CA LYS A 479 -5.70 23.87 1.46
C LYS A 479 -4.33 23.26 1.63
N THR A 480 -4.07 22.19 0.87
CA THR A 480 -2.73 21.62 0.70
C THR A 480 -2.46 21.35 -0.78
N ARG A 481 -1.20 21.27 -1.16
CA ARG A 481 -0.76 20.92 -2.52
C ARG A 481 0.34 19.89 -2.46
N ALA A 482 0.33 18.96 -3.41
CA ALA A 482 1.47 18.10 -3.70
C ALA A 482 1.70 18.07 -5.21
N GLU A 483 2.95 18.30 -5.64
CA GLU A 483 3.34 18.19 -7.05
C GLU A 483 4.75 17.65 -7.16
N GLY A 484 5.04 16.96 -8.26
CA GLY A 484 6.37 16.35 -8.39
C GLY A 484 6.57 15.57 -9.67
N VAL A 485 7.72 14.89 -9.69
CA VAL A 485 8.15 14.04 -10.80
C VAL A 485 8.66 12.72 -10.27
N GLU A 486 8.28 11.64 -10.93
CA GLU A 486 8.77 10.28 -10.72
C GLU A 486 9.56 9.83 -11.95
N LEU A 487 10.74 9.26 -11.74
CA LEU A 487 11.54 8.62 -12.76
C LEU A 487 11.76 7.15 -12.36
N GLU A 488 11.58 6.24 -13.30
CA GLU A 488 11.71 4.80 -13.11
C GLU A 488 12.60 4.20 -14.19
N ALA A 489 13.40 3.21 -13.83
CA ALA A 489 14.23 2.46 -14.78
C ALA A 489 14.31 0.98 -14.37
N LEU A 490 14.09 0.10 -15.33
CA LEU A 490 14.37 -1.34 -15.26
C LEU A 490 15.38 -1.67 -16.35
N LEU A 491 16.52 -2.24 -15.96
CA LEU A 491 17.61 -2.59 -16.88
C LEU A 491 17.95 -4.06 -16.74
N GLN A 492 17.93 -4.80 -17.84
CA GLN A 492 18.31 -6.21 -17.93
C GLN A 492 19.36 -6.40 -19.06
N PRO A 493 20.58 -5.86 -18.89
CA PRO A 493 21.60 -5.90 -19.96
C PRO A 493 21.97 -7.32 -20.38
N VAL A 494 21.92 -8.23 -19.42
CA VAL A 494 22.02 -9.68 -19.62
C VAL A 494 20.93 -10.36 -18.76
N SER A 495 20.50 -11.56 -19.14
CA SER A 495 19.44 -12.29 -18.44
C SER A 495 19.75 -12.59 -16.95
N ALA A 496 21.03 -12.58 -16.59
CA ALA A 496 21.50 -12.82 -15.23
C ALA A 496 21.47 -11.57 -14.33
N LEU A 497 21.38 -10.35 -14.90
CA LEU A 497 21.46 -9.09 -14.14
C LEU A 497 20.18 -8.27 -14.33
N THR A 498 19.52 -7.98 -13.23
CA THR A 498 18.39 -7.05 -13.17
C THR A 498 18.78 -5.86 -12.30
N VAL A 499 18.64 -4.65 -12.83
CA VAL A 499 18.81 -3.40 -12.07
C VAL A 499 17.51 -2.62 -12.13
N ARG A 500 17.01 -2.23 -10.95
CA ARG A 500 15.84 -1.35 -10.82
C ARG A 500 16.26 -0.07 -10.11
N ALA A 501 15.81 1.05 -10.62
CA ALA A 501 16.06 2.35 -10.02
C ALA A 501 14.82 3.21 -10.11
N ASN A 502 14.58 4.02 -9.10
CA ASN A 502 13.57 5.08 -9.14
C ASN A 502 14.03 6.29 -8.33
N VAL A 503 13.52 7.44 -8.73
CA VAL A 503 13.69 8.72 -8.04
C VAL A 503 12.35 9.41 -8.04
N THR A 504 11.95 9.93 -6.88
CA THR A 504 10.77 10.79 -6.73
C THR A 504 11.20 12.11 -6.13
N HIS A 505 10.79 13.19 -6.76
CA HIS A 505 10.88 14.53 -6.22
C HIS A 505 9.47 15.08 -6.03
N VAL A 506 9.08 15.43 -4.79
CA VAL A 506 7.74 15.90 -4.45
C VAL A 506 7.79 17.15 -3.58
N PHE A 507 7.09 18.19 -3.99
CA PHE A 507 6.75 19.32 -3.14
C PHE A 507 5.38 19.10 -2.54
N SER A 508 5.30 18.96 -1.22
CA SER A 508 4.03 18.85 -0.50
C SER A 508 3.94 20.01 0.50
N GLU A 509 3.08 20.98 0.20
CA GLU A 509 3.00 22.22 0.97
C GLU A 509 1.63 22.45 1.61
N ASN A 510 1.63 23.07 2.77
CA ASN A 510 0.46 23.68 3.39
C ASN A 510 0.20 25.05 2.74
N ARG A 511 -1.01 25.26 2.25
CA ARG A 511 -1.43 26.54 1.62
C ARG A 511 -2.45 27.30 2.48
N SER A 512 -2.69 26.84 3.70
CA SER A 512 -3.59 27.47 4.66
C SER A 512 -2.95 28.73 5.25
N THR A 513 -3.79 29.67 5.70
CA THR A 513 -3.33 30.89 6.36
C THR A 513 -2.52 30.54 7.61
N GLY A 514 -1.35 31.15 7.78
CA GLY A 514 -0.44 30.94 8.91
C GLY A 514 0.66 29.89 8.66
N TYR A 515 0.45 28.95 7.71
CA TYR A 515 1.41 27.88 7.40
C TYR A 515 1.79 27.82 5.92
N ARG A 516 1.42 28.84 5.15
CA ARG A 516 1.61 28.86 3.70
C ARG A 516 3.08 28.73 3.30
N GLY A 517 3.38 27.73 2.50
CA GLY A 517 4.73 27.41 2.02
C GLY A 517 5.50 26.44 2.92
N ASN A 518 4.95 26.07 4.09
CA ASN A 518 5.55 25.02 4.91
C ASN A 518 5.32 23.66 4.28
N ASP A 519 6.31 22.79 4.38
CA ASP A 519 6.19 21.39 3.98
C ASP A 519 5.19 20.65 4.89
N LEU A 520 4.45 19.72 4.32
CA LEU A 520 3.61 18.83 5.11
C LEU A 520 4.48 17.88 5.96
N PRO A 521 4.11 17.60 7.23
CA PRO A 521 4.93 16.83 8.14
C PRO A 521 5.28 15.44 7.61
N ARG A 522 6.52 15.01 7.79
CA ARG A 522 7.06 13.68 7.45
C ARG A 522 6.89 13.30 5.97
N ARG A 523 7.03 14.29 5.07
CA ARG A 523 7.05 14.12 3.61
C ARG A 523 8.40 14.60 3.07
N PRO A 524 9.38 13.68 2.93
CA PRO A 524 10.67 14.05 2.32
C PRO A 524 10.44 14.49 0.87
N ARG A 525 11.14 15.54 0.46
CA ARG A 525 11.04 16.06 -0.91
C ARG A 525 11.67 15.10 -1.93
N ASP A 526 12.71 14.40 -1.51
CA ASP A 526 13.48 13.52 -2.39
C ASP A 526 13.51 12.10 -1.84
N THR A 527 13.19 11.13 -2.66
CA THR A 527 13.45 9.71 -2.39
C THR A 527 14.07 9.05 -3.61
N ALA A 528 15.02 8.15 -3.39
CA ALA A 528 15.63 7.38 -4.45
C ALA A 528 15.90 5.94 -3.99
N ASN A 529 15.67 4.99 -4.88
CA ASN A 529 15.97 3.59 -4.65
C ASN A 529 16.71 3.02 -5.83
N VAL A 530 17.75 2.25 -5.56
CA VAL A 530 18.48 1.48 -6.57
C VAL A 530 18.69 0.07 -6.05
N SER A 531 18.34 -0.93 -6.83
CA SER A 531 18.67 -2.32 -6.54
C SER A 531 19.29 -3.01 -7.75
N ALA A 532 20.21 -3.92 -7.47
CA ALA A 532 20.83 -4.77 -8.48
C ALA A 532 20.86 -6.21 -7.98
N ASP A 533 20.43 -7.14 -8.82
CA ASP A 533 20.37 -8.58 -8.54
C ASP A 533 21.07 -9.34 -9.66
N TYR A 534 22.05 -10.16 -9.32
CA TYR A 534 22.79 -11.00 -10.25
C TYR A 534 22.66 -12.47 -9.88
N ARG A 535 22.27 -13.29 -10.85
CA ARG A 535 22.18 -14.75 -10.71
C ARG A 535 23.32 -15.43 -11.45
N PHE A 536 24.20 -16.08 -10.72
CA PHE A 536 25.31 -16.85 -11.28
C PHE A 536 24.83 -18.12 -11.98
N PRO A 537 25.57 -18.67 -12.98
CA PRO A 537 25.17 -19.90 -13.69
C PRO A 537 25.01 -21.13 -12.79
N PHE A 538 25.72 -21.19 -11.65
CA PHE A 538 25.60 -22.28 -10.67
C PHE A 538 24.45 -22.08 -9.66
N GLY A 539 23.61 -21.05 -9.85
CA GLY A 539 22.38 -20.84 -9.10
C GLY A 539 22.46 -19.80 -7.99
N LEU A 540 23.64 -19.43 -7.48
CA LEU A 540 23.77 -18.37 -6.46
C LEU A 540 23.20 -17.06 -7.02
N ALA A 541 22.27 -16.44 -6.29
CA ALA A 541 21.81 -15.07 -6.52
C ALA A 541 22.42 -14.15 -5.47
N ILE A 542 22.97 -13.02 -5.89
CA ILE A 542 23.43 -11.94 -4.99
C ILE A 542 22.76 -10.66 -5.40
N GLY A 543 22.26 -9.92 -4.43
CA GLY A 543 21.62 -8.63 -4.66
C GLY A 543 22.00 -7.59 -3.63
N GLY A 544 21.78 -6.33 -3.99
CA GLY A 544 21.95 -5.19 -3.10
C GLY A 544 20.88 -4.14 -3.36
N THR A 545 20.59 -3.34 -2.34
CA THR A 545 19.65 -2.22 -2.43
C THR A 545 20.23 -1.02 -1.70
N VAL A 546 20.09 0.16 -2.30
CA VAL A 546 20.37 1.46 -1.66
C VAL A 546 19.09 2.26 -1.70
N THR A 547 18.66 2.73 -0.54
CA THR A 547 17.52 3.63 -0.37
C THR A 547 18.01 4.95 0.20
N MET A 548 17.63 6.06 -0.43
CA MET A 548 17.93 7.41 0.00
C MET A 548 16.62 8.15 0.27
N VAL A 549 16.53 8.81 1.40
CA VAL A 549 15.40 9.63 1.83
C VAL A 549 15.94 10.99 2.24
N GLY A 550 15.39 12.06 1.67
CA GLY A 550 15.76 13.43 1.95
C GLY A 550 15.23 13.93 3.29
N ASP A 551 15.59 15.17 3.63
CA ASP A 551 15.13 15.85 4.84
C ASP A 551 13.61 16.06 4.81
N SER A 552 13.00 16.15 5.99
CA SER A 552 11.60 16.49 6.18
C SER A 552 11.41 17.22 7.52
N PHE A 553 10.17 17.53 7.87
CA PHE A 553 9.83 18.13 9.16
C PHE A 553 8.83 17.23 9.91
N ASN A 554 8.92 17.25 11.24
CA ASN A 554 8.01 16.47 12.08
C ASN A 554 6.66 17.15 12.32
N ASP A 555 6.61 18.48 12.25
CA ASP A 555 5.49 19.33 12.60
C ASP A 555 5.06 20.26 11.45
N VAL A 556 3.82 20.76 11.51
CA VAL A 556 3.23 21.65 10.52
C VAL A 556 3.89 23.05 10.47
N GLY A 557 4.54 23.45 11.57
CA GLY A 557 5.27 24.72 11.67
C GLY A 557 6.65 24.68 11.01
N ASN A 558 7.13 23.49 10.64
CA ASN A 558 8.49 23.22 10.15
C ASN A 558 9.58 23.65 11.15
N LEU A 559 9.33 23.47 12.43
CA LEU A 559 10.24 23.84 13.51
C LEU A 559 11.16 22.70 13.92
N THR A 560 10.73 21.45 13.71
CA THR A 560 11.44 20.24 14.09
C THR A 560 11.89 19.49 12.84
N PRO A 561 13.13 19.68 12.38
CA PRO A 561 13.64 18.99 11.21
C PRO A 561 13.89 17.50 11.51
N ILE A 562 13.72 16.67 10.50
CA ILE A 562 14.13 15.25 10.44
C ILE A 562 15.17 15.15 9.34
N ASP A 563 16.40 14.76 9.73
CA ASP A 563 17.51 14.64 8.79
C ASP A 563 17.28 13.49 7.80
N GLY A 564 17.68 13.70 6.57
CA GLY A 564 17.69 12.67 5.54
C GLY A 564 18.73 11.58 5.81
N TYR A 565 18.53 10.41 5.20
CA TYR A 565 19.40 9.27 5.40
C TYR A 565 19.58 8.44 4.12
N ALA A 566 20.63 7.60 4.12
CA ALA A 566 20.85 6.60 3.09
C ALA A 566 21.14 5.24 3.75
N LEU A 567 20.40 4.22 3.33
CA LEU A 567 20.54 2.86 3.82
C LEU A 567 21.00 1.96 2.67
N ALA A 568 21.93 1.05 2.96
CA ALA A 568 22.35 0.03 2.03
C ALA A 568 22.17 -1.36 2.65
N GLY A 569 21.70 -2.31 1.85
CA GLY A 569 21.56 -3.71 2.23
C GLY A 569 22.11 -4.63 1.16
N VAL A 570 22.53 -5.83 1.59
CA VAL A 570 22.97 -6.90 0.70
C VAL A 570 22.25 -8.20 1.04
N ARG A 571 22.03 -9.04 0.03
CA ARG A 571 21.33 -10.31 0.16
C ARG A 571 21.94 -11.37 -0.75
N ALA A 572 21.77 -12.64 -0.36
CA ALA A 572 22.16 -13.76 -1.17
C ALA A 572 21.14 -14.90 -1.01
N GLU A 573 20.95 -15.68 -2.06
CA GLU A 573 20.18 -16.94 -2.03
C GLU A 573 20.89 -17.99 -2.86
N MET A 574 21.00 -19.22 -2.31
CA MET A 574 21.60 -20.36 -2.96
C MET A 574 20.62 -21.55 -2.96
N PRO A 575 20.18 -22.05 -4.12
CA PRO A 575 19.44 -23.30 -4.18
C PRO A 575 20.36 -24.46 -3.80
N VAL A 576 19.98 -25.22 -2.78
CA VAL A 576 20.68 -26.43 -2.31
C VAL A 576 20.16 -27.66 -3.03
N THR A 577 18.85 -27.69 -3.28
CA THR A 577 18.18 -28.70 -4.09
C THR A 577 17.16 -28.02 -5.00
N LYS A 578 16.42 -28.79 -5.80
CA LYS A 578 15.30 -28.25 -6.60
C LYS A 578 14.16 -27.67 -5.74
N LEU A 579 14.06 -28.15 -4.49
CA LEU A 579 12.97 -27.77 -3.57
C LEU A 579 13.42 -26.83 -2.46
N LEU A 580 14.72 -26.80 -2.12
CA LEU A 580 15.26 -26.11 -0.95
C LEU A 580 16.30 -25.07 -1.37
N SER A 581 16.12 -23.84 -0.93
CA SER A 581 17.11 -22.76 -0.98
C SER A 581 17.51 -22.34 0.45
N VAL A 582 18.74 -21.88 0.62
CA VAL A 582 19.19 -21.13 1.79
C VAL A 582 19.41 -19.69 1.37
N TYR A 583 19.07 -18.76 2.25
CA TYR A 583 19.24 -17.34 1.96
C TYR A 583 19.67 -16.56 3.19
N GLY A 584 20.18 -15.36 2.96
CA GLY A 584 20.54 -14.44 4.02
C GLY A 584 20.65 -13.02 3.51
N ARG A 585 20.49 -12.06 4.43
CA ARG A 585 20.65 -10.64 4.15
C ARG A 585 21.27 -9.90 5.34
N VAL A 586 21.85 -8.76 5.03
CA VAL A 586 22.27 -7.74 5.99
C VAL A 586 21.66 -6.43 5.52
N ASP A 587 20.81 -5.84 6.36
CA ASP A 587 20.20 -4.54 6.10
C ASP A 587 20.94 -3.46 6.90
N ASN A 588 20.92 -2.20 6.40
CA ASN A 588 21.65 -1.09 6.97
C ASN A 588 23.13 -1.42 7.27
N ILE A 589 23.86 -1.89 6.25
CA ILE A 589 25.26 -2.33 6.40
C ILE A 589 26.19 -1.24 6.93
N GLY A 590 25.82 0.05 6.70
CA GLY A 590 26.53 1.22 7.19
C GLY A 590 26.30 1.51 8.66
N ASP A 591 25.38 0.81 9.32
CA ASP A 591 24.95 1.07 10.71
C ASP A 591 24.51 2.52 10.94
N VAL A 592 23.83 3.08 9.93
CA VAL A 592 23.36 4.47 9.95
C VAL A 592 22.27 4.62 11.01
N ARG A 593 22.40 5.61 11.87
CA ARG A 593 21.35 6.03 12.80
C ARG A 593 20.50 7.10 12.13
N TYR A 594 19.19 6.92 12.15
CA TYR A 594 18.24 7.81 11.51
C TYR A 594 16.92 7.82 12.29
N GLN A 595 16.03 8.74 11.95
CA GLN A 595 14.68 8.79 12.49
C GLN A 595 13.69 9.00 11.32
N GLN A 596 12.51 8.43 11.43
CA GLN A 596 11.38 8.68 10.52
C GLN A 596 10.32 9.56 11.18
N THR A 597 10.34 9.58 12.52
CA THR A 597 9.56 10.44 13.40
C THR A 597 10.48 10.86 14.54
N THR A 598 10.46 12.13 14.88
CA THR A 598 11.32 12.65 15.96
C THR A 598 11.05 11.93 17.27
N GLY A 599 12.12 11.51 17.95
CA GLY A 599 12.06 10.82 19.22
C GLY A 599 11.91 9.30 19.13
N TYR A 600 11.61 8.74 17.94
CA TYR A 600 11.47 7.29 17.75
C TYR A 600 12.75 6.64 17.25
N GLY A 601 13.06 5.46 17.80
CA GLY A 601 14.19 4.62 17.43
C GLY A 601 14.02 3.93 16.08
N THR A 602 15.12 3.58 15.45
CA THR A 602 15.15 2.79 14.20
C THR A 602 16.25 1.73 14.29
N TYR A 603 16.09 0.66 13.48
CA TYR A 603 17.10 -0.40 13.44
C TYR A 603 18.43 0.11 12.89
N GLY A 604 19.54 -0.16 13.61
CA GLY A 604 20.89 -0.13 13.07
C GLY A 604 21.11 -1.30 12.08
N ARG A 605 22.36 -1.77 12.00
CA ARG A 605 22.69 -2.95 11.19
C ARG A 605 22.03 -4.21 11.72
N VAL A 606 21.32 -4.93 10.85
CA VAL A 606 20.66 -6.21 11.17
C VAL A 606 21.04 -7.28 10.16
N ALA A 607 21.10 -8.53 10.62
CA ALA A 607 21.41 -9.69 9.80
C ALA A 607 20.38 -10.79 10.03
N PHE A 608 19.97 -11.44 8.94
CA PHE A 608 19.01 -12.53 8.94
C PHE A 608 19.49 -13.68 8.04
N GLY A 609 19.12 -14.90 8.39
CA GLY A 609 19.37 -16.08 7.57
C GLY A 609 18.21 -17.05 7.66
N GLY A 610 17.93 -17.74 6.56
CA GLY A 610 16.76 -18.61 6.50
C GLY A 610 16.84 -19.67 5.42
N VAL A 611 15.80 -20.47 5.42
CA VAL A 611 15.56 -21.53 4.44
C VAL A 611 14.22 -21.30 3.76
N ARG A 612 14.13 -21.69 2.50
CA ARG A 612 12.91 -21.61 1.69
C ARG A 612 12.67 -22.94 1.00
N VAL A 613 11.43 -23.41 1.07
CA VAL A 613 10.99 -24.64 0.40
C VAL A 613 9.91 -24.30 -0.61
N ARG A 614 10.00 -24.89 -1.82
CA ARG A 614 8.97 -24.77 -2.87
C ARG A 614 8.71 -26.15 -3.46
N PHE A 615 7.45 -26.52 -3.50
CA PHE A 615 6.94 -27.72 -4.15
C PHE A 615 5.84 -27.30 -5.15
N GLN A 616 6.04 -27.63 -6.41
CA GLN A 616 5.12 -27.30 -7.52
C GLN A 616 4.72 -28.57 -8.27
#